data_3f25f2e189165d1ac557dd9dca596ec6
#
_entry.id   3f25f2e189165d1ac557dd9dca596ec6
#
_cell.length_a   1.000
_cell.length_b   1.000
_cell.length_c   1.000
_cell.angle_alpha   90.00
_cell.angle_beta   90.00
_cell.angle_gamma   90.00
#
_symmetry.space_group_name_H-M   'P 1'
#
loop_
_entity.id
_entity.type
_entity.pdbx_description
1 polymer ?
#
loop_
_entity_poly.entity_id
_entity_poly.type
_entity_poly.pdbx_seq_one_letter_code
_entity_poly.pdbx_strand_id
1 'polypeptide(L)'
;MIYFDLDNTLIDYNSSERKAIEFIFKEKYGLVLNNNQTDYWSKISRKYFDYYLSKQITFEEQGKNRFIKMLSYCGYVENEKIAMELFEEYQKQLENSWILFDDVVDMLHSLEGYRLGIISNGKSIQQRAKLSCTNIEKYFEIILISEETGFAKPSVDIFYEAVKQSGEKIDSVIYVGDNIKTDILPCEKIGMKCVLVDRNSICEKNICKIKNLYEIHNVLLNDIGQYNTELSIRSSVQ
;
A
#
# COMPACT_ATOMS: atom_id res chain seq x y z
N MET A 1 1.06 11.42 15.46
CA MET A 1 0.44 11.15 14.12
C MET A 1 0.83 9.77 13.64
N ILE A 2 -0.14 8.98 13.16
CA ILE A 2 0.11 7.64 12.61
C ILE A 2 -0.32 7.66 11.14
N TYR A 3 0.59 7.35 10.24
CA TYR A 3 0.30 7.20 8.81
C TYR A 3 0.27 5.72 8.44
N PHE A 4 -0.65 5.38 7.54
CA PHE A 4 -0.77 4.03 6.98
C PHE A 4 -0.54 4.06 5.47
N ASP A 5 0.11 3.03 4.95
CA ASP A 5 -0.07 2.65 3.56
C ASP A 5 -1.49 2.12 3.34
N LEU A 6 -1.93 2.08 2.08
CA LEU A 6 -3.28 1.66 1.74
C LEU A 6 -3.32 0.23 1.18
N ASP A 7 -2.62 -0.02 0.07
CA ASP A 7 -2.69 -1.27 -0.66
C ASP A 7 -1.87 -2.38 0.01
N ASN A 8 -2.49 -3.51 0.34
CA ASN A 8 -1.96 -4.63 1.12
C ASN A 8 -1.66 -4.33 2.60
N THR A 9 -1.86 -3.09 3.03
CA THR A 9 -1.84 -2.71 4.45
C THR A 9 -3.26 -2.66 5.02
N LEU A 10 -4.13 -1.82 4.45
CA LEU A 10 -5.54 -1.67 4.84
C LEU A 10 -6.47 -2.42 3.87
N ILE A 11 -6.19 -2.39 2.57
CA ILE A 11 -6.97 -3.05 1.52
C ILE A 11 -6.25 -4.31 1.08
N ASP A 12 -6.97 -5.44 0.97
CA ASP A 12 -6.45 -6.67 0.36
C ASP A 12 -6.42 -6.53 -1.17
N TYR A 13 -5.43 -5.72 -1.60
CA TYR A 13 -5.24 -5.40 -3.02
C TYR A 13 -4.81 -6.63 -3.83
N ASN A 14 -3.98 -7.49 -3.27
CA ASN A 14 -3.54 -8.71 -3.96
C ASN A 14 -4.71 -9.64 -4.30
N SER A 15 -5.66 -9.83 -3.38
CA SER A 15 -6.87 -10.62 -3.65
C SER A 15 -7.78 -9.94 -4.67
N SER A 16 -7.92 -8.61 -4.60
CA SER A 16 -8.71 -7.84 -5.56
C SER A 16 -8.11 -7.91 -6.96
N GLU A 17 -6.79 -7.74 -7.09
CA GLU A 17 -6.05 -7.86 -8.34
C GLU A 17 -6.19 -9.25 -8.97
N ARG A 18 -6.07 -10.30 -8.14
CA ARG A 18 -6.21 -11.68 -8.57
C ARG A 18 -7.62 -11.98 -9.10
N LYS A 19 -8.66 -11.61 -8.35
CA LYS A 19 -10.05 -11.79 -8.76
C LYS A 19 -10.35 -11.08 -10.07
N ALA A 20 -9.87 -9.85 -10.24
CA ALA A 20 -10.09 -9.09 -11.46
C ALA A 20 -9.45 -9.74 -12.68
N ILE A 21 -8.21 -10.21 -12.60
CA ILE A 21 -7.55 -10.85 -13.76
C ILE A 21 -8.14 -12.23 -14.06
N GLU A 22 -8.50 -13.03 -13.05
CA GLU A 22 -9.17 -14.31 -13.22
C GLU A 22 -10.53 -14.12 -13.92
N PHE A 23 -11.30 -13.09 -13.55
CA PHE A 23 -12.55 -12.74 -14.19
C PHE A 23 -12.34 -12.43 -15.68
N ILE A 24 -11.40 -11.55 -16.03
CA ILE A 24 -11.14 -11.16 -17.42
C ILE A 24 -10.80 -12.37 -18.29
N PHE A 25 -9.89 -13.23 -17.82
CA PHE A 25 -9.48 -14.40 -18.62
C PHE A 25 -10.58 -15.46 -18.75
N LYS A 26 -11.39 -15.64 -17.71
CA LYS A 26 -12.53 -16.54 -17.74
C LYS A 26 -13.60 -16.05 -18.72
N GLU A 27 -13.97 -14.76 -18.66
CA GLU A 27 -15.07 -14.22 -19.50
C GLU A 27 -14.66 -14.04 -20.97
N LYS A 28 -13.41 -13.63 -21.24
CA LYS A 28 -12.97 -13.33 -22.61
C LYS A 28 -12.40 -14.55 -23.35
N TYR A 29 -11.78 -15.46 -22.63
CA TYR A 29 -11.03 -16.58 -23.22
C TYR A 29 -11.49 -17.95 -22.73
N GLY A 30 -12.46 -18.04 -21.81
CA GLY A 30 -12.86 -19.29 -21.18
C GLY A 30 -11.73 -19.96 -20.37
N LEU A 31 -10.67 -19.22 -20.06
CA LEU A 31 -9.48 -19.75 -19.39
C LEU A 31 -9.54 -19.52 -17.88
N VAL A 32 -9.49 -20.61 -17.12
CA VAL A 32 -9.29 -20.58 -15.67
C VAL A 32 -7.80 -20.52 -15.40
N LEU A 33 -7.33 -19.38 -14.86
CA LEU A 33 -5.92 -19.18 -14.57
C LEU A 33 -5.45 -20.09 -13.43
N ASN A 34 -4.27 -20.68 -13.59
CA ASN A 34 -3.60 -21.42 -12.53
C ASN A 34 -2.67 -20.51 -11.70
N ASN A 35 -2.11 -21.02 -10.60
CA ASN A 35 -1.25 -20.23 -9.70
C ASN A 35 -0.04 -19.62 -10.41
N ASN A 36 0.62 -20.35 -11.32
CA ASN A 36 1.78 -19.80 -12.05
C ASN A 36 1.39 -18.59 -12.92
N GLN A 37 0.19 -18.61 -13.50
CA GLN A 37 -0.32 -17.52 -14.32
C GLN A 37 -0.72 -16.30 -13.48
N THR A 38 -1.36 -16.51 -12.33
CA THR A 38 -1.68 -15.41 -11.41
C THR A 38 -0.43 -14.82 -10.75
N ASP A 39 0.56 -15.62 -10.41
CA ASP A 39 1.85 -15.16 -9.89
C ASP A 39 2.63 -14.37 -10.95
N TYR A 40 2.59 -14.83 -12.20
CA TYR A 40 3.17 -14.09 -13.32
C TYR A 40 2.50 -12.72 -13.49
N TRP A 41 1.14 -12.67 -13.41
CA TRP A 41 0.41 -11.41 -13.45
C TRP A 41 0.88 -10.46 -12.35
N SER A 42 0.90 -10.88 -11.10
CA SER A 42 1.34 -10.06 -9.97
C SER A 42 2.79 -9.55 -10.13
N LYS A 43 3.68 -10.39 -10.71
CA LYS A 43 5.06 -10.01 -10.99
C LYS A 43 5.16 -8.91 -12.05
N ILE A 44 4.45 -9.05 -13.18
CA ILE A 44 4.48 -8.05 -14.24
C ILE A 44 3.73 -6.77 -13.83
N SER A 45 2.65 -6.89 -13.04
CA SER A 45 1.94 -5.75 -12.47
C SER A 45 2.87 -4.85 -11.68
N ARG A 46 3.58 -5.40 -10.71
CA ARG A 46 4.57 -4.65 -9.91
C ARG A 46 5.64 -4.00 -10.80
N LYS A 47 6.22 -4.77 -11.73
CA LYS A 47 7.26 -4.26 -12.63
C LYS A 47 6.81 -3.05 -13.44
N TYR A 48 5.64 -3.13 -14.09
CA TYR A 48 5.16 -2.05 -14.94
C TYR A 48 4.61 -0.88 -14.12
N PHE A 49 4.10 -1.13 -12.92
CA PHE A 49 3.71 -0.08 -12.01
C PHE A 49 4.92 0.73 -11.50
N ASP A 50 6.06 0.07 -11.23
CA ASP A 50 7.32 0.75 -10.90
C ASP A 50 7.81 1.65 -12.05
N TYR A 51 7.65 1.24 -13.31
CA TYR A 51 7.96 2.08 -14.47
C TYR A 51 7.04 3.30 -14.55
N TYR A 52 5.76 3.15 -14.22
CA TYR A 52 4.83 4.27 -14.13
C TYR A 52 5.22 5.23 -12.99
N LEU A 53 5.48 4.72 -11.79
CA LEU A 53 5.87 5.55 -10.64
C LEU A 53 7.19 6.30 -10.88
N SER A 54 8.12 5.70 -11.62
CA SER A 54 9.38 6.33 -12.04
C SER A 54 9.24 7.23 -13.27
N LYS A 55 8.02 7.46 -13.75
CA LYS A 55 7.68 8.32 -14.91
C LYS A 55 8.34 7.88 -16.24
N GLN A 56 8.69 6.60 -16.37
CA GLN A 56 9.24 6.02 -17.60
C GLN A 56 8.15 5.73 -18.64
N ILE A 57 6.94 5.42 -18.19
CA ILE A 57 5.76 5.15 -19.01
C ILE A 57 4.52 5.77 -18.39
N THR A 58 3.47 5.94 -19.19
CA THR A 58 2.16 6.43 -18.68
C THR A 58 1.40 5.33 -17.94
N PHE A 59 0.33 5.71 -17.25
CA PHE A 59 -0.56 4.77 -16.59
C PHE A 59 -1.25 3.84 -17.58
N GLU A 60 -1.64 4.35 -18.73
CA GLU A 60 -2.26 3.58 -19.81
C GLU A 60 -1.25 2.61 -20.43
N GLU A 61 -0.01 3.04 -20.66
CA GLU A 61 1.05 2.19 -21.19
C GLU A 61 1.40 1.04 -20.25
N GLN A 62 1.44 1.27 -18.92
CA GLN A 62 1.68 0.19 -17.97
C GLN A 62 0.59 -0.88 -18.05
N GLY A 63 -0.68 -0.48 -18.15
CA GLY A 63 -1.79 -1.39 -18.27
C GLY A 63 -1.76 -2.20 -19.57
N LYS A 64 -1.59 -1.51 -20.71
CA LYS A 64 -1.43 -2.12 -22.03
C LYS A 64 -0.31 -3.16 -22.03
N ASN A 65 0.85 -2.78 -21.56
CA ASN A 65 2.04 -3.65 -21.57
C ASN A 65 1.87 -4.89 -20.68
N ARG A 66 1.19 -4.76 -19.54
CA ARG A 66 0.84 -5.88 -18.67
C ARG A 66 -0.03 -6.89 -19.42
N PHE A 67 -1.10 -6.42 -20.10
CA PHE A 67 -1.99 -7.30 -20.84
C PHE A 67 -1.31 -7.96 -22.02
N ILE A 68 -0.49 -7.25 -22.81
CA ILE A 68 0.28 -7.85 -23.90
C ILE A 68 1.17 -9.00 -23.36
N LYS A 69 1.85 -8.78 -22.22
CA LYS A 69 2.72 -9.81 -21.64
C LYS A 69 1.93 -10.99 -21.07
N MET A 70 0.82 -10.74 -20.42
CA MET A 70 -0.02 -11.80 -19.85
C MET A 70 -0.68 -12.65 -20.94
N LEU A 71 -1.21 -12.02 -21.98
CA LEU A 71 -1.79 -12.70 -23.14
C LEU A 71 -0.76 -13.62 -23.81
N SER A 72 0.43 -13.08 -24.10
CA SER A 72 1.53 -13.88 -24.65
C SER A 72 1.94 -15.05 -23.75
N TYR A 73 1.97 -14.84 -22.43
CA TYR A 73 2.27 -15.92 -21.48
C TYR A 73 1.21 -17.02 -21.48
N CYS A 74 -0.05 -16.66 -21.72
CA CYS A 74 -1.16 -17.60 -21.83
C CYS A 74 -1.32 -18.20 -23.24
N GLY A 75 -0.44 -17.85 -24.20
CA GLY A 75 -0.48 -18.38 -25.56
C GLY A 75 -1.42 -17.64 -26.53
N TYR A 76 -1.92 -16.47 -26.14
CA TYR A 76 -2.75 -15.61 -26.99
C TYR A 76 -1.90 -14.51 -27.65
N VAL A 77 -2.28 -14.18 -28.88
CA VAL A 77 -1.67 -13.08 -29.65
C VAL A 77 -2.75 -12.07 -29.97
N GLU A 78 -2.67 -10.92 -29.31
CA GLU A 78 -3.61 -9.83 -29.48
C GLU A 78 -2.89 -8.53 -29.84
N ASN A 79 -3.62 -7.61 -30.45
CA ASN A 79 -3.09 -6.29 -30.75
C ASN A 79 -3.20 -5.34 -29.56
N GLU A 80 -2.55 -4.18 -29.66
CA GLU A 80 -2.52 -3.19 -28.59
C GLU A 80 -3.90 -2.65 -28.23
N LYS A 81 -4.83 -2.56 -29.20
CA LYS A 81 -6.20 -2.10 -28.97
C LYS A 81 -6.96 -3.04 -28.03
N ILE A 82 -6.90 -4.35 -28.30
CA ILE A 82 -7.51 -5.37 -27.45
C ILE A 82 -6.88 -5.33 -26.03
N ALA A 83 -5.55 -5.21 -25.94
CA ALA A 83 -4.88 -5.10 -24.64
C ALA A 83 -5.35 -3.88 -23.83
N MET A 84 -5.63 -2.75 -24.47
CA MET A 84 -6.19 -1.57 -23.82
C MET A 84 -7.63 -1.78 -23.37
N GLU A 85 -8.49 -2.35 -24.23
CA GLU A 85 -9.87 -2.66 -23.88
C GLU A 85 -9.95 -3.62 -22.68
N LEU A 86 -9.09 -4.64 -22.65
CA LEU A 86 -8.97 -5.56 -21.50
C LEU A 86 -8.49 -4.87 -20.23
N PHE A 87 -7.55 -3.93 -20.36
CA PHE A 87 -7.09 -3.13 -19.22
C PHE A 87 -8.21 -2.26 -18.64
N GLU A 88 -8.99 -1.59 -19.48
CA GLU A 88 -10.13 -0.78 -19.03
C GLU A 88 -11.19 -1.63 -18.32
N GLU A 89 -11.49 -2.82 -18.85
CA GLU A 89 -12.43 -3.74 -18.21
C GLU A 89 -11.86 -4.30 -16.89
N TYR A 90 -10.58 -4.64 -16.87
CA TYR A 90 -9.88 -5.05 -15.66
C TYR A 90 -9.95 -3.96 -14.56
N GLN A 91 -9.78 -2.69 -14.91
CA GLN A 91 -9.90 -1.60 -13.93
C GLN A 91 -11.29 -1.56 -13.30
N LYS A 92 -12.35 -1.71 -14.09
CA LYS A 92 -13.73 -1.77 -13.57
C LYS A 92 -13.94 -2.97 -12.63
N GLN A 93 -13.39 -4.14 -12.98
CA GLN A 93 -13.49 -5.32 -12.11
C GLN A 93 -12.69 -5.17 -10.84
N LEU A 94 -11.52 -4.53 -10.92
CA LEU A 94 -10.67 -4.21 -9.77
C LEU A 94 -11.40 -3.27 -8.80
N GLU A 95 -12.04 -2.21 -9.31
CA GLU A 95 -12.83 -1.26 -8.53
C GLU A 95 -13.98 -1.91 -7.77
N ASN A 96 -14.64 -2.90 -8.38
CA ASN A 96 -15.71 -3.67 -7.74
C ASN A 96 -15.22 -4.73 -6.74
N SER A 97 -13.90 -4.94 -6.64
CA SER A 97 -13.31 -6.02 -5.85
C SER A 97 -12.56 -5.53 -4.60
N TRP A 98 -12.47 -4.22 -4.38
CA TRP A 98 -11.73 -3.68 -3.23
C TRP A 98 -12.42 -4.04 -1.92
N ILE A 99 -11.67 -4.71 -1.06
CA ILE A 99 -12.09 -5.11 0.29
C ILE A 99 -11.02 -4.74 1.31
N LEU A 100 -11.45 -4.36 2.50
CA LEU A 100 -10.54 -4.21 3.64
C LEU A 100 -10.09 -5.57 4.15
N PHE A 101 -8.93 -5.61 4.79
CA PHE A 101 -8.62 -6.72 5.69
C PHE A 101 -9.55 -6.68 6.92
N ASP A 102 -9.84 -7.85 7.47
CA ASP A 102 -10.83 -8.00 8.57
C ASP A 102 -10.46 -7.23 9.84
N ASP A 103 -9.17 -6.95 10.04
CA ASP A 103 -8.64 -6.25 11.22
C ASP A 103 -8.69 -4.72 11.13
N VAL A 104 -9.05 -4.15 9.97
CA VAL A 104 -8.90 -2.71 9.72
C VAL A 104 -9.92 -1.88 10.48
N VAL A 105 -11.20 -2.24 10.41
CA VAL A 105 -12.27 -1.42 11.00
C VAL A 105 -12.13 -1.38 12.52
N ASP A 106 -11.88 -2.53 13.14
CA ASP A 106 -11.68 -2.63 14.60
C ASP A 106 -10.43 -1.86 15.04
N MET A 107 -9.34 -1.96 14.26
CA MET A 107 -8.13 -1.19 14.51
C MET A 107 -8.40 0.32 14.44
N LEU A 108 -9.09 0.80 13.40
CA LEU A 108 -9.41 2.23 13.26
C LEU A 108 -10.27 2.75 14.42
N HIS A 109 -11.24 1.97 14.88
CA HIS A 109 -12.03 2.31 16.07
C HIS A 109 -11.17 2.34 17.35
N SER A 110 -10.24 1.38 17.49
CA SER A 110 -9.35 1.31 18.65
C SER A 110 -8.33 2.46 18.72
N LEU A 111 -8.09 3.13 17.59
CA LEU A 111 -7.22 4.30 17.49
C LEU A 111 -7.98 5.63 17.61
N GLU A 112 -9.23 5.61 18.11
CA GLU A 112 -9.97 6.84 18.42
C GLU A 112 -9.13 7.72 19.37
N GLY A 113 -9.00 9.00 19.01
CA GLY A 113 -8.14 9.95 19.73
C GLY A 113 -6.72 10.10 19.16
N TYR A 114 -6.28 9.22 18.27
CA TYR A 114 -5.06 9.42 17.50
C TYR A 114 -5.36 10.17 16.20
N ARG A 115 -4.42 11.03 15.79
CA ARG A 115 -4.45 11.63 14.45
C ARG A 115 -3.93 10.61 13.45
N LEU A 116 -4.74 10.30 12.43
CA LEU A 116 -4.41 9.29 11.41
C LEU A 116 -4.26 9.92 10.04
N GLY A 117 -3.39 9.33 9.21
CA GLY A 117 -3.20 9.73 7.82
C GLY A 117 -2.89 8.56 6.91
N ILE A 118 -2.89 8.85 5.61
CA ILE A 118 -2.54 7.91 4.53
C ILE A 118 -1.35 8.45 3.75
N ILE A 119 -0.41 7.57 3.40
CA ILE A 119 0.62 7.84 2.37
C ILE A 119 0.58 6.68 1.38
N SER A 120 0.06 6.92 0.18
CA SER A 120 -0.15 5.86 -0.81
C SER A 120 0.41 6.23 -2.19
N ASN A 121 1.01 5.24 -2.86
CA ASN A 121 1.39 5.35 -4.26
C ASN A 121 0.20 5.03 -5.17
N GLY A 122 0.03 5.78 -6.25
CA GLY A 122 -0.96 5.49 -7.27
C GLY A 122 -1.63 6.72 -7.85
N LYS A 123 -2.63 6.47 -8.70
CA LYS A 123 -3.51 7.52 -9.24
C LYS A 123 -4.45 8.05 -8.17
N SER A 124 -4.57 9.36 -8.08
CA SER A 124 -5.42 10.05 -7.10
C SER A 124 -6.86 9.54 -7.16
N ILE A 125 -7.44 9.49 -8.34
CA ILE A 125 -8.82 9.04 -8.52
C ILE A 125 -9.05 7.63 -7.99
N GLN A 126 -8.10 6.71 -8.17
CA GLN A 126 -8.22 5.33 -7.69
C GLN A 126 -8.05 5.25 -6.17
N GLN A 127 -7.02 5.90 -5.61
CA GLN A 127 -6.76 5.81 -4.17
C GLN A 127 -7.89 6.47 -3.36
N ARG A 128 -8.42 7.59 -3.83
CA ARG A 128 -9.60 8.22 -3.21
C ARG A 128 -10.86 7.38 -3.35
N ALA A 129 -11.09 6.77 -4.51
CA ALA A 129 -12.21 5.85 -4.70
C ALA A 129 -12.14 4.64 -3.76
N LYS A 130 -10.94 4.05 -3.53
CA LYS A 130 -10.74 2.98 -2.54
C LYS A 130 -11.15 3.40 -1.13
N LEU A 131 -10.70 4.57 -0.67
CA LEU A 131 -11.02 5.10 0.65
C LEU A 131 -12.53 5.36 0.81
N SER A 132 -13.15 5.92 -0.22
CA SER A 132 -14.58 6.24 -0.24
C SER A 132 -15.45 4.98 -0.28
N CYS A 133 -15.21 4.04 -1.20
CA CYS A 133 -16.05 2.85 -1.34
C CYS A 133 -15.92 1.88 -0.15
N THR A 134 -14.77 1.87 0.53
CA THR A 134 -14.56 1.11 1.77
C THR A 134 -15.01 1.87 3.03
N ASN A 135 -15.49 3.11 2.87
CA ASN A 135 -16.02 3.96 3.96
C ASN A 135 -15.02 4.22 5.10
N ILE A 136 -13.72 4.26 4.79
CA ILE A 136 -12.67 4.53 5.78
C ILE A 136 -12.07 5.93 5.68
N GLU A 137 -12.34 6.69 4.62
CA GLU A 137 -11.78 8.03 4.39
C GLU A 137 -11.96 8.95 5.61
N LYS A 138 -13.12 8.86 6.26
CA LYS A 138 -13.51 9.67 7.43
C LYS A 138 -12.58 9.55 8.66
N TYR A 139 -11.75 8.51 8.73
CA TYR A 139 -10.81 8.31 9.84
C TYR A 139 -9.49 9.07 9.65
N PHE A 140 -9.21 9.54 8.44
CA PHE A 140 -7.90 10.11 8.10
C PHE A 140 -7.96 11.62 7.93
N GLU A 141 -7.16 12.32 8.72
CA GLU A 141 -7.04 13.78 8.68
C GLU A 141 -6.21 14.25 7.48
N ILE A 142 -5.16 13.49 7.14
CA ILE A 142 -4.22 13.80 6.06
C ILE A 142 -4.11 12.61 5.12
N ILE A 143 -4.33 12.86 3.82
CA ILE A 143 -4.24 11.84 2.78
C ILE A 143 -3.26 12.33 1.72
N LEU A 144 -2.12 11.64 1.61
CA LEU A 144 -1.06 11.94 0.65
C LEU A 144 -1.01 10.84 -0.41
N ILE A 145 -1.25 11.21 -1.64
CA ILE A 145 -1.19 10.31 -2.80
C ILE A 145 -0.06 10.77 -3.71
N SER A 146 0.74 9.83 -4.21
CA SER A 146 1.95 10.14 -4.98
C SER A 146 1.68 10.98 -6.23
N GLU A 147 0.54 10.79 -6.91
CA GLU A 147 0.17 11.62 -8.07
C GLU A 147 -0.11 13.07 -7.67
N GLU A 148 -0.70 13.31 -6.51
CA GLU A 148 -1.03 14.66 -6.01
C GLU A 148 0.20 15.40 -5.50
N THR A 149 1.08 14.69 -4.78
CA THR A 149 2.29 15.28 -4.20
C THR A 149 3.43 15.43 -5.21
N GLY A 150 3.40 14.65 -6.30
CA GLY A 150 4.50 14.54 -7.25
C GLY A 150 5.65 13.65 -6.79
N PHE A 151 5.60 13.13 -5.55
CA PHE A 151 6.59 12.22 -4.95
C PHE A 151 5.99 10.85 -4.70
N ALA A 152 6.68 9.80 -5.15
CA ALA A 152 6.25 8.42 -4.92
C ALA A 152 7.22 7.70 -3.97
N LYS A 153 6.70 6.87 -3.07
CA LYS A 153 7.54 5.93 -2.30
C LYS A 153 8.31 5.04 -3.28
N PRO A 154 9.60 4.79 -3.09
CA PRO A 154 10.42 4.98 -1.88
C PRO A 154 11.12 6.35 -1.74
N SER A 155 10.75 7.40 -2.51
CA SER A 155 11.31 8.72 -2.25
C SER A 155 10.99 9.17 -0.83
N VAL A 156 12.00 9.66 -0.12
CA VAL A 156 11.82 10.22 1.23
C VAL A 156 11.00 11.52 1.24
N ASP A 157 10.86 12.17 0.08
CA ASP A 157 10.18 13.46 -0.03
C ASP A 157 8.70 13.37 0.33
N ILE A 158 8.00 12.25 0.01
CA ILE A 158 6.60 12.08 0.39
C ILE A 158 6.44 11.95 1.91
N PHE A 159 7.41 11.35 2.61
CA PHE A 159 7.40 11.24 4.07
C PHE A 159 7.74 12.58 4.73
N TYR A 160 8.65 13.37 4.17
CA TYR A 160 8.90 14.75 4.64
C TYR A 160 7.66 15.63 4.45
N GLU A 161 6.94 15.49 3.34
CA GLU A 161 5.68 16.21 3.14
C GLU A 161 4.62 15.79 4.18
N ALA A 162 4.56 14.50 4.54
CA ALA A 162 3.68 13.99 5.59
C ALA A 162 4.02 14.61 6.97
N VAL A 163 5.30 14.65 7.33
CA VAL A 163 5.76 15.29 8.57
C VAL A 163 5.41 16.77 8.57
N LYS A 164 5.65 17.48 7.47
CA LYS A 164 5.34 18.90 7.33
C LYS A 164 3.85 19.18 7.49
N GLN A 165 2.98 18.38 6.85
CA GLN A 165 1.52 18.58 6.97
C GLN A 165 0.99 18.21 8.35
N SER A 166 1.58 17.24 9.03
CA SER A 166 1.18 16.88 10.39
C SER A 166 1.54 17.97 11.43
N GLY A 167 2.55 18.79 11.14
CA GLY A 167 3.12 19.77 12.09
C GLY A 167 3.86 19.13 13.26
N GLU A 168 4.13 17.82 13.20
CA GLU A 168 4.80 17.09 14.27
C GLU A 168 6.30 16.91 13.98
N LYS A 169 7.06 16.49 15.00
CA LYS A 169 8.46 16.09 14.80
C LYS A 169 8.52 14.72 14.15
N ILE A 170 9.55 14.49 13.34
CA ILE A 170 9.72 13.26 12.58
C ILE A 170 9.80 12.01 13.46
N ASP A 171 10.41 12.11 14.63
CA ASP A 171 10.57 11.03 15.61
C ASP A 171 9.28 10.71 16.39
N SER A 172 8.27 11.60 16.33
CA SER A 172 6.94 11.38 16.92
C SER A 172 5.90 10.87 15.92
N VAL A 173 6.26 10.80 14.63
CA VAL A 173 5.42 10.25 13.58
C VAL A 173 5.71 8.76 13.39
N ILE A 174 4.66 7.95 13.28
CA ILE A 174 4.75 6.51 13.02
C ILE A 174 4.17 6.23 11.64
N TYR A 175 4.86 5.41 10.87
CA TYR A 175 4.38 4.91 9.58
C TYR A 175 4.18 3.40 9.62
N VAL A 176 3.06 2.93 9.09
CA VAL A 176 2.65 1.51 9.06
C VAL A 176 2.44 1.09 7.61
N GLY A 177 3.19 0.09 7.14
CA GLY A 177 3.09 -0.39 5.75
C GLY A 177 3.53 -1.84 5.60
N ASP A 178 3.25 -2.44 4.43
CA ASP A 178 3.50 -3.86 4.15
C ASP A 178 4.82 -4.12 3.40
N ASN A 179 5.44 -3.08 2.85
CA ASN A 179 6.55 -3.24 1.94
C ASN A 179 7.87 -2.69 2.50
N ILE A 180 8.86 -3.57 2.68
CA ILE A 180 10.16 -3.18 3.22
C ILE A 180 10.84 -2.10 2.37
N LYS A 181 10.77 -2.21 1.03
CA LYS A 181 11.52 -1.32 0.14
C LYS A 181 10.88 0.06 0.00
N THR A 182 9.56 0.12 -0.06
CA THR A 182 8.83 1.36 -0.31
C THR A 182 8.38 2.05 0.97
N ASP A 183 8.22 1.31 2.07
CA ASP A 183 7.65 1.83 3.31
C ASP A 183 8.70 1.91 4.42
N ILE A 184 9.38 0.81 4.72
CA ILE A 184 10.23 0.72 5.90
C ILE A 184 11.59 1.40 5.69
N LEU A 185 12.33 0.99 4.66
CA LEU A 185 13.68 1.54 4.43
C LEU A 185 13.73 3.06 4.25
N PRO A 186 12.78 3.72 3.53
CA PRO A 186 12.80 5.18 3.45
C PRO A 186 12.47 5.85 4.79
N CYS A 187 11.58 5.28 5.61
CA CYS A 187 11.27 5.80 6.95
C CYS A 187 12.47 5.70 7.88
N GLU A 188 13.14 4.54 7.94
CA GLU A 188 14.38 4.35 8.73
C GLU A 188 15.46 5.35 8.33
N LYS A 189 15.62 5.57 7.01
CA LYS A 189 16.62 6.51 6.47
C LYS A 189 16.47 7.93 6.99
N ILE A 190 15.24 8.36 7.28
CA ILE A 190 14.96 9.73 7.75
C ILE A 190 14.72 9.81 9.27
N GLY A 191 14.83 8.70 9.99
CA GLY A 191 14.60 8.64 11.44
C GLY A 191 13.12 8.68 11.84
N MET A 192 12.20 8.37 10.91
CA MET A 192 10.78 8.17 11.21
C MET A 192 10.56 6.76 11.75
N LYS A 193 9.75 6.61 12.78
CA LYS A 193 9.36 5.30 13.29
C LYS A 193 8.53 4.57 12.26
N CYS A 194 8.77 3.27 12.10
CA CYS A 194 8.02 2.46 11.14
C CYS A 194 7.70 1.07 11.67
N VAL A 195 6.59 0.53 11.19
CA VAL A 195 6.06 -0.79 11.54
C VAL A 195 5.74 -1.55 10.26
N LEU A 196 6.35 -2.71 10.07
CA LEU A 196 6.02 -3.60 8.97
C LEU A 196 4.79 -4.44 9.32
N VAL A 197 3.78 -4.44 8.45
CA VAL A 197 2.66 -5.39 8.50
C VAL A 197 3.04 -6.63 7.69
N ASP A 198 3.55 -7.65 8.36
CA ASP A 198 4.01 -8.92 7.76
C ASP A 198 2.97 -10.02 7.94
N ARG A 199 1.83 -9.88 7.25
CA ARG A 199 0.67 -10.79 7.37
C ARG A 199 1.01 -12.26 7.12
N ASN A 200 2.01 -12.52 6.30
CA ASN A 200 2.43 -13.88 5.92
C ASN A 200 3.63 -14.39 6.72
N SER A 201 4.17 -13.59 7.64
CA SER A 201 5.35 -13.94 8.46
C SER A 201 6.59 -14.33 7.62
N ILE A 202 6.82 -13.63 6.51
CA ILE A 202 7.89 -13.92 5.55
C ILE A 202 9.18 -13.15 5.89
N CYS A 203 9.06 -12.02 6.61
CA CYS A 203 10.19 -11.17 6.91
C CYS A 203 11.08 -11.75 8.02
N GLU A 204 12.30 -12.14 7.66
CA GLU A 204 13.33 -12.62 8.60
C GLU A 204 14.14 -11.49 9.25
N LYS A 205 14.01 -10.23 8.76
CA LYS A 205 14.75 -9.10 9.30
C LYS A 205 14.31 -8.75 10.72
N ASN A 206 15.27 -8.31 11.52
CA ASN A 206 15.01 -7.78 12.86
C ASN A 206 14.58 -6.31 12.78
N ILE A 207 13.32 -6.10 12.44
CA ILE A 207 12.66 -4.80 12.35
C ILE A 207 11.36 -4.85 13.14
N CYS A 208 10.83 -3.68 13.52
CA CYS A 208 9.54 -3.61 14.16
C CYS A 208 8.46 -4.12 13.20
N LYS A 209 7.77 -5.21 13.56
CA LYS A 209 6.76 -5.84 12.70
C LYS A 209 5.61 -6.43 13.51
N ILE A 210 4.46 -6.45 12.87
CA ILE A 210 3.21 -7.04 13.36
C ILE A 210 2.65 -7.98 12.29
N LYS A 211 1.89 -9.00 12.69
CA LYS A 211 1.24 -9.93 11.75
C LYS A 211 -0.12 -9.43 11.26
N ASN A 212 -0.77 -8.62 12.07
CA ASN A 212 -2.08 -8.03 11.79
C ASN A 212 -2.19 -6.70 12.54
N LEU A 213 -3.17 -5.90 12.16
CA LEU A 213 -3.34 -4.56 12.72
C LEU A 213 -3.92 -4.55 14.14
N TYR A 214 -4.48 -5.66 14.64
CA TYR A 214 -4.86 -5.77 16.07
C TYR A 214 -3.66 -5.59 17.01
N GLU A 215 -2.45 -5.90 16.53
CA GLU A 215 -1.21 -5.78 17.31
C GLU A 215 -0.66 -4.36 17.41
N ILE A 216 -1.27 -3.36 16.72
CA ILE A 216 -0.72 -1.99 16.62
C ILE A 216 -0.56 -1.35 18.01
N HIS A 217 -1.48 -1.60 18.94
CA HIS A 217 -1.40 -1.07 20.30
C HIS A 217 -0.17 -1.55 21.06
N ASN A 218 0.30 -2.77 20.82
CA ASN A 218 1.51 -3.30 21.46
C ASN A 218 2.73 -2.48 21.08
N VAL A 219 2.78 -2.00 19.83
CA VAL A 219 3.87 -1.13 19.35
C VAL A 219 3.77 0.25 19.99
N LEU A 220 2.57 0.84 20.02
CA LEU A 220 2.35 2.17 20.61
C LEU A 220 2.66 2.19 22.11
N LEU A 221 2.31 1.13 22.85
CA LEU A 221 2.61 1.00 24.29
C LEU A 221 4.11 0.84 24.56
N ASN A 222 4.82 0.08 23.73
CA ASN A 222 6.28 -0.10 23.86
C ASN A 222 7.04 1.20 23.61
N ASP A 223 6.57 2.02 22.65
CA ASP A 223 7.13 3.35 22.41
C ASP A 223 6.96 4.27 23.63
N ILE A 224 5.79 4.25 24.27
CA ILE A 224 5.52 5.01 25.51
C ILE A 224 6.38 4.49 26.66
N GLY A 225 6.58 3.18 26.77
CA GLY A 225 7.42 2.55 27.80
C GLY A 225 8.90 2.94 27.67
N GLN A 226 9.46 2.97 26.47
CA GLN A 226 10.84 3.42 26.23
C GLN A 226 11.01 4.90 26.55
N TYR A 227 10.07 5.75 26.17
CA TYR A 227 10.10 7.18 26.46
C TYR A 227 10.09 7.47 27.98
N ASN A 228 9.27 6.75 28.73
CA ASN A 228 9.22 6.87 30.19
C ASN A 228 10.51 6.38 30.87
N THR A 229 11.15 5.34 30.31
CA THR A 229 12.44 4.84 30.81
C THR A 229 13.57 5.83 30.56
N GLU A 230 13.62 6.46 29.40
CA GLU A 230 14.62 7.52 29.09
C GLU A 230 14.44 8.78 29.94
N LEU A 231 13.19 9.18 30.23
CA LEU A 231 12.89 10.29 31.13
C LEU A 231 13.31 9.98 32.56
N SER A 232 13.07 8.74 33.03
CA SER A 232 13.51 8.34 34.39
C SER A 232 15.01 8.27 34.52
N ILE A 233 15.76 7.89 33.48
CA ILE A 233 17.23 7.90 33.47
C ILE A 233 17.78 9.35 33.49
N ARG A 234 17.16 10.25 32.73
CA ARG A 234 17.56 11.66 32.70
C ARG A 234 17.28 12.38 34.02
N SER A 235 16.22 12.01 34.72
CA SER A 235 15.88 12.58 36.03
C SER A 235 16.71 12.02 37.20
N SER A 236 17.37 10.86 36.99
CA SER A 236 18.27 10.25 38.00
C SER A 236 19.75 10.69 37.89
N VAL A 237 20.07 11.55 36.92
CA VAL A 237 21.43 12.07 36.65
C VAL A 237 21.53 13.58 37.01
N GLN A 238 20.52 14.16 37.64
CA GLN A 238 20.54 15.48 38.27
C GLN A 238 20.57 15.31 39.80
#